data_095e54a8d3ca6fbc35b200487838a7dd
#
_entry.id   095e54a8d3ca6fbc35b200487838a7dd
#
_cell.length_a   1.000
_cell.length_b   1.000
_cell.length_c   1.000
_cell.angle_alpha   90.00
_cell.angle_beta   90.00
_cell.angle_gamma   90.00
#
_symmetry.space_group_name_H-M   'P 1'
#
loop_
_entity.id
_entity.type
_entity.pdbx_description
1 polymer ?
#
loop_
_entity_poly.entity_id
_entity_poly.type
_entity_poly.pdbx_seq_one_letter_code
_entity_poly.pdbx_strand_id
1 'polypeptide(L)'
;MRIFISTGEVAGDLQGSLLITAIKRQATAMNLQLEIVALGGDKMAEAGATLLGNTSGIGSMGLIEAIPYVLPTLQVQRRAIAFLKQNPPDLVILIDYMGPNLGLGTYMQKHLPQIPVVYYIAPQEWAWTMDLRNTSRIVGFTDKLLAIFPEEARYFSENGAQVTWVGHPLIDRMQDAPSREVARANLGIPPEQKAIALLPASRRQELKYLLPVIFQAAQTIQAKLPEVHFWIPLSLEVYRQPIEEAVKSYGLRATVVSGQQKEIFAAADFAITKSGTVNLELAILDVPQVVVYRLSPITAWIARRVLKGDIVFASPPNLVAMKAIVPEFLQEQATPENITQAAMELLLNSERRQQTLADYAEMRQSLGELGVCDRAAQEILQMLPNEGSRE
;
A
#
# COMPACT_ATOMS: atom_id res chain seq x y z
N MET A 1 -8.53 8.40 -27.71
CA MET A 1 -8.89 7.15 -27.02
C MET A 1 -9.22 7.44 -25.57
N ARG A 2 -10.09 6.62 -24.94
CA ARG A 2 -10.51 6.80 -23.53
C ARG A 2 -10.16 5.59 -22.71
N ILE A 3 -9.49 5.80 -21.57
CA ILE A 3 -9.20 4.77 -20.55
C ILE A 3 -10.05 5.07 -19.31
N PHE A 4 -10.73 4.05 -18.79
CA PHE A 4 -11.42 4.16 -17.51
C PHE A 4 -10.62 3.42 -16.41
N ILE A 5 -10.34 4.08 -15.29
CA ILE A 5 -9.58 3.51 -14.18
C ILE A 5 -10.44 3.46 -12.91
N SER A 6 -10.48 2.31 -12.24
CA SER A 6 -11.21 2.16 -10.98
C SER A 6 -10.31 1.69 -9.86
N THR A 7 -10.28 2.46 -8.79
CA THR A 7 -9.62 2.11 -7.53
C THR A 7 -10.36 2.67 -6.33
N GLY A 8 -9.96 2.27 -5.14
CA GLY A 8 -10.40 2.83 -3.86
C GLY A 8 -9.22 3.02 -2.92
N GLU A 9 -9.49 3.63 -1.78
CA GLU A 9 -8.51 3.91 -0.72
C GLU A 9 -7.34 4.83 -1.13
N VAL A 10 -6.61 5.32 -0.13
CA VAL A 10 -5.46 6.22 -0.34
C VAL A 10 -4.31 5.50 -1.08
N ALA A 11 -4.12 4.20 -0.81
CA ALA A 11 -3.06 3.43 -1.46
C ALA A 11 -3.34 3.25 -2.95
N GLY A 12 -4.57 2.91 -3.32
CA GLY A 12 -4.97 2.76 -4.72
C GLY A 12 -4.89 4.08 -5.50
N ASP A 13 -5.29 5.22 -4.88
CA ASP A 13 -5.14 6.54 -5.47
C ASP A 13 -3.67 6.87 -5.80
N LEU A 14 -2.75 6.56 -4.87
CA LEU A 14 -1.33 6.72 -5.10
C LEU A 14 -0.82 5.85 -6.25
N GLN A 15 -1.16 4.56 -6.27
CA GLN A 15 -0.73 3.64 -7.33
C GLN A 15 -1.31 4.03 -8.69
N GLY A 16 -2.59 4.43 -8.71
CA GLY A 16 -3.26 4.95 -9.90
C GLY A 16 -2.59 6.21 -10.44
N SER A 17 -2.17 7.13 -9.57
CA SER A 17 -1.50 8.37 -10.00
C SER A 17 -0.14 8.11 -10.65
N LEU A 18 0.64 7.18 -10.11
CA LEU A 18 1.93 6.77 -10.69
C LEU A 18 1.73 6.13 -12.06
N LEU A 19 0.76 5.23 -12.18
CA LEU A 19 0.42 4.58 -13.44
C LEU A 19 -0.07 5.59 -14.49
N ILE A 20 -0.96 6.52 -14.13
CA ILE A 20 -1.47 7.57 -15.03
C ILE A 20 -0.33 8.43 -15.58
N THR A 21 0.61 8.82 -14.71
CA THR A 21 1.78 9.60 -15.09
C THR A 21 2.62 8.87 -16.14
N ALA A 22 2.86 7.57 -15.96
CA ALA A 22 3.61 6.75 -16.91
C ALA A 22 2.84 6.55 -18.23
N ILE A 23 1.54 6.25 -18.17
CA ILE A 23 0.69 6.11 -19.36
C ILE A 23 0.70 7.40 -20.19
N LYS A 24 0.50 8.57 -19.58
CA LYS A 24 0.49 9.86 -20.28
C LYS A 24 1.83 10.19 -20.90
N ARG A 25 2.94 9.91 -20.19
CA ARG A 25 4.30 10.10 -20.71
C ARG A 25 4.53 9.28 -21.98
N GLN A 26 4.20 7.98 -21.95
CA GLN A 26 4.37 7.09 -23.10
C GLN A 26 3.41 7.41 -24.25
N ALA A 27 2.15 7.70 -23.95
CA ALA A 27 1.17 8.11 -24.94
C ALA A 27 1.62 9.37 -25.70
N THR A 28 2.20 10.35 -24.99
CA THR A 28 2.76 11.56 -25.61
C THR A 28 3.92 11.20 -26.55
N ALA A 29 4.82 10.30 -26.15
CA ALA A 29 5.91 9.83 -27.01
C ALA A 29 5.42 9.08 -28.26
N MET A 30 4.24 8.48 -28.20
CA MET A 30 3.58 7.78 -29.31
C MET A 30 2.64 8.71 -30.13
N ASN A 31 2.56 10.00 -29.80
CA ASN A 31 1.59 10.95 -30.35
C ASN A 31 0.11 10.52 -30.17
N LEU A 32 -0.18 9.77 -29.13
CA LEU A 32 -1.50 9.26 -28.83
C LEU A 32 -2.24 10.20 -27.89
N GLN A 33 -3.46 10.64 -28.29
CA GLN A 33 -4.31 11.44 -27.41
C GLN A 33 -5.18 10.55 -26.54
N LEU A 34 -4.98 10.64 -25.22
CA LEU A 34 -5.71 9.88 -24.23
C LEU A 34 -6.55 10.77 -23.32
N GLU A 35 -7.79 10.40 -23.15
CA GLU A 35 -8.67 10.85 -22.08
C GLU A 35 -8.68 9.78 -20.99
N ILE A 36 -8.36 10.16 -19.76
CA ILE A 36 -8.39 9.24 -18.60
C ILE A 36 -9.50 9.68 -17.67
N VAL A 37 -10.48 8.81 -17.46
CA VAL A 37 -11.59 9.01 -16.53
C VAL A 37 -11.44 8.02 -15.40
N ALA A 38 -11.60 8.46 -14.14
CA ALA A 38 -11.29 7.61 -13.01
C ALA A 38 -12.29 7.67 -11.85
N LEU A 39 -12.42 6.54 -11.16
CA LEU A 39 -12.76 6.45 -9.76
C LEU A 39 -11.46 6.36 -8.97
N GLY A 40 -11.15 7.35 -8.14
CA GLY A 40 -9.88 7.44 -7.42
C GLY A 40 -9.89 8.63 -6.46
N GLY A 41 -8.77 9.29 -6.27
CA GLY A 41 -8.64 10.43 -5.40
C GLY A 41 -7.86 11.60 -6.03
N ASP A 42 -7.47 12.53 -5.17
CA ASP A 42 -6.86 13.80 -5.59
C ASP A 42 -5.51 13.59 -6.31
N LYS A 43 -4.75 12.55 -5.94
CA LYS A 43 -3.47 12.23 -6.61
C LYS A 43 -3.67 11.80 -8.06
N MET A 44 -4.70 11.02 -8.35
CA MET A 44 -5.05 10.66 -9.73
C MET A 44 -5.53 11.88 -10.52
N ALA A 45 -6.27 12.81 -9.89
CA ALA A 45 -6.66 14.07 -10.51
C ALA A 45 -5.44 14.95 -10.84
N GLU A 46 -4.50 15.09 -9.89
CA GLU A 46 -3.23 15.80 -10.08
C GLU A 46 -2.39 15.19 -11.20
N ALA A 47 -2.42 13.86 -11.36
CA ALA A 47 -1.79 13.16 -12.49
C ALA A 47 -2.53 13.37 -13.82
N GLY A 48 -3.68 14.05 -13.80
CA GLY A 48 -4.45 14.48 -14.98
C GLY A 48 -5.55 13.52 -15.40
N ALA A 49 -6.15 12.77 -14.49
CA ALA A 49 -7.40 12.07 -14.70
C ALA A 49 -8.61 12.96 -14.40
N THR A 50 -9.69 12.79 -15.14
CA THR A 50 -11.00 13.35 -14.80
C THR A 50 -11.71 12.44 -13.81
N LEU A 51 -11.94 12.92 -12.57
CA LEU A 51 -12.61 12.10 -11.56
C LEU A 51 -14.12 12.06 -11.81
N LEU A 52 -14.66 10.85 -11.91
CA LEU A 52 -16.09 10.58 -11.89
C LEU A 52 -16.62 10.50 -10.44
N GLY A 53 -15.75 10.17 -9.50
CA GLY A 53 -16.04 10.13 -8.07
C GLY A 53 -14.77 9.94 -7.25
N ASN A 54 -14.72 10.60 -6.08
CA ASN A 54 -13.63 10.41 -5.13
C ASN A 54 -13.90 9.18 -4.25
N THR A 55 -13.04 8.16 -4.37
CA THR A 55 -13.11 6.90 -3.64
C THR A 55 -11.98 6.74 -2.61
N SER A 56 -11.03 7.67 -2.55
CA SER A 56 -9.89 7.58 -1.64
C SER A 56 -10.28 7.61 -0.16
N GLY A 57 -11.38 8.29 0.17
CA GLY A 57 -11.94 8.32 1.53
C GLY A 57 -12.89 7.17 1.88
N ILE A 58 -13.18 6.26 0.92
CA ILE A 58 -14.16 5.17 1.07
C ILE A 58 -13.43 3.84 1.40
N GLY A 59 -12.40 3.87 2.23
CA GLY A 59 -11.69 2.69 2.65
C GLY A 59 -11.87 2.41 4.13
N SER A 60 -12.12 1.16 4.51
CA SER A 60 -12.14 0.73 5.91
C SER A 60 -11.46 -0.62 6.07
N MET A 61 -10.71 -0.80 7.15
CA MET A 61 -10.27 -2.13 7.57
C MET A 61 -11.27 -2.70 8.57
N GLY A 62 -11.95 -3.78 8.17
CA GLY A 62 -12.89 -4.53 8.99
C GLY A 62 -14.33 -4.49 8.48
N LEU A 63 -15.07 -5.57 8.75
CA LEU A 63 -16.43 -5.76 8.23
C LEU A 63 -17.44 -4.75 8.85
N ILE A 64 -17.31 -4.47 10.14
CA ILE A 64 -18.22 -3.55 10.85
C ILE A 64 -17.91 -2.11 10.45
N GLU A 65 -16.65 -1.79 10.33
CA GLU A 65 -16.14 -0.48 9.95
C GLU A 65 -16.46 -0.12 8.49
N ALA A 66 -16.73 -1.14 7.65
CA ALA A 66 -17.14 -0.96 6.26
C ALA A 66 -18.62 -0.56 6.11
N ILE A 67 -19.47 -0.86 7.09
CA ILE A 67 -20.92 -0.64 7.01
C ILE A 67 -21.29 0.80 6.60
N PRO A 68 -20.73 1.87 7.17
CA PRO A 68 -21.05 3.24 6.78
C PRO A 68 -20.71 3.57 5.32
N TYR A 69 -19.75 2.84 4.73
CA TYR A 69 -19.26 3.09 3.37
C TYR A 69 -19.99 2.27 2.30
N VAL A 70 -20.86 1.32 2.67
CA VAL A 70 -21.58 0.47 1.72
C VAL A 70 -22.47 1.29 0.79
N LEU A 71 -23.31 2.19 1.34
CA LEU A 71 -24.19 3.03 0.52
C LEU A 71 -23.43 4.01 -0.38
N PRO A 72 -22.44 4.78 0.12
CA PRO A 72 -21.59 5.60 -0.74
C PRO A 72 -20.91 4.81 -1.87
N THR A 73 -20.35 3.64 -1.55
CA THR A 73 -19.71 2.76 -2.55
C THR A 73 -20.69 2.34 -3.64
N LEU A 74 -21.90 1.91 -3.27
CA LEU A 74 -22.93 1.51 -4.23
C LEU A 74 -23.38 2.69 -5.11
N GLN A 75 -23.47 3.91 -4.56
CA GLN A 75 -23.79 5.09 -5.34
C GLN A 75 -22.71 5.42 -6.37
N VAL A 76 -21.44 5.37 -5.96
CA VAL A 76 -20.31 5.61 -6.86
C VAL A 76 -20.27 4.54 -7.96
N GLN A 77 -20.47 3.27 -7.62
CA GLN A 77 -20.53 2.19 -8.61
C GLN A 77 -21.67 2.38 -9.63
N ARG A 78 -22.87 2.76 -9.15
CA ARG A 78 -24.01 3.04 -10.06
C ARG A 78 -23.69 4.18 -11.03
N ARG A 79 -23.03 5.24 -10.57
CA ARG A 79 -22.59 6.35 -11.43
C ARG A 79 -21.57 5.87 -12.46
N ALA A 80 -20.60 5.05 -12.03
CA ALA A 80 -19.60 4.47 -12.94
C ALA A 80 -20.26 3.61 -14.03
N ILE A 81 -21.15 2.71 -13.66
CA ILE A 81 -21.90 1.87 -14.61
C ILE A 81 -22.71 2.72 -15.58
N ALA A 82 -23.40 3.75 -15.10
CA ALA A 82 -24.18 4.66 -15.97
C ALA A 82 -23.27 5.39 -16.95
N PHE A 83 -22.10 5.85 -16.49
CA PHE A 83 -21.10 6.49 -17.34
C PHE A 83 -20.56 5.54 -18.42
N LEU A 84 -20.13 4.33 -18.04
CA LEU A 84 -19.59 3.32 -18.95
C LEU A 84 -20.60 2.90 -20.03
N LYS A 85 -21.89 2.85 -19.67
CA LYS A 85 -22.96 2.56 -20.63
C LYS A 85 -23.15 3.68 -21.66
N GLN A 86 -23.04 4.93 -21.24
CA GLN A 86 -23.24 6.10 -22.13
C GLN A 86 -21.97 6.49 -22.88
N ASN A 87 -20.82 6.24 -22.30
CA ASN A 87 -19.50 6.63 -22.79
C ASN A 87 -18.54 5.44 -22.71
N PRO A 88 -18.71 4.39 -23.51
CA PRO A 88 -17.84 3.22 -23.44
C PRO A 88 -16.39 3.61 -23.67
N PRO A 89 -15.46 3.17 -22.80
CA PRO A 89 -14.04 3.42 -22.96
C PRO A 89 -13.43 2.43 -23.96
N ASP A 90 -12.20 2.70 -24.37
CA ASP A 90 -11.41 1.77 -25.19
C ASP A 90 -10.72 0.69 -24.34
N LEU A 91 -10.54 0.94 -23.04
CA LEU A 91 -9.92 0.01 -22.09
C LEU A 91 -10.33 0.37 -20.66
N VAL A 92 -10.48 -0.65 -19.80
CA VAL A 92 -10.73 -0.50 -18.37
C VAL A 92 -9.54 -1.03 -17.57
N ILE A 93 -9.11 -0.26 -16.59
CA ILE A 93 -8.07 -0.68 -15.62
C ILE A 93 -8.69 -0.76 -14.23
N LEU A 94 -8.58 -1.91 -13.61
CA LEU A 94 -8.97 -2.14 -12.22
C LEU A 94 -7.72 -2.21 -11.36
N ILE A 95 -7.68 -1.43 -10.27
CA ILE A 95 -6.53 -1.41 -9.35
C ILE A 95 -7.02 -1.81 -7.97
N ASP A 96 -6.48 -2.91 -7.39
CA ASP A 96 -6.82 -3.40 -6.05
C ASP A 96 -8.35 -3.38 -5.79
N TYR A 97 -8.81 -2.92 -4.63
CA TYR A 97 -10.21 -2.58 -4.30
C TYR A 97 -11.22 -3.68 -4.62
N MET A 98 -11.04 -4.84 -4.00
CA MET A 98 -11.68 -6.12 -4.29
C MET A 98 -13.20 -6.03 -4.54
N GLY A 99 -13.98 -5.59 -3.54
CA GLY A 99 -15.45 -5.66 -3.62
C GLY A 99 -16.02 -4.87 -4.80
N PRO A 100 -15.77 -3.56 -4.91
CA PRO A 100 -16.24 -2.74 -6.00
C PRO A 100 -15.73 -3.16 -7.37
N ASN A 101 -14.45 -3.53 -7.48
CA ASN A 101 -13.84 -3.93 -8.75
C ASN A 101 -14.34 -5.30 -9.23
N LEU A 102 -14.65 -6.25 -8.33
CA LEU A 102 -15.35 -7.48 -8.69
C LEU A 102 -16.73 -7.20 -9.31
N GLY A 103 -17.47 -6.23 -8.75
CA GLY A 103 -18.76 -5.82 -9.30
C GLY A 103 -18.64 -5.20 -10.68
N LEU A 104 -17.68 -4.29 -10.84
CA LEU A 104 -17.44 -3.58 -12.11
C LEU A 104 -16.91 -4.52 -13.18
N GLY A 105 -15.91 -5.39 -12.88
CA GLY A 105 -15.37 -6.37 -13.82
C GLY A 105 -16.44 -7.35 -14.29
N THR A 106 -17.31 -7.85 -13.37
CA THR A 106 -18.46 -8.69 -13.74
C THR A 106 -19.45 -7.94 -14.65
N TYR A 107 -19.67 -6.65 -14.41
CA TYR A 107 -20.52 -5.83 -15.29
C TYR A 107 -19.89 -5.71 -16.69
N MET A 108 -18.59 -5.44 -16.79
CA MET A 108 -17.87 -5.36 -18.07
C MET A 108 -17.99 -6.66 -18.85
N GLN A 109 -17.67 -7.79 -18.24
CA GLN A 109 -17.79 -9.11 -18.86
C GLN A 109 -19.18 -9.39 -19.44
N LYS A 110 -20.23 -8.98 -18.70
CA LYS A 110 -21.61 -9.31 -19.08
C LYS A 110 -22.20 -8.33 -20.12
N HIS A 111 -21.84 -7.05 -20.07
CA HIS A 111 -22.53 -6.00 -20.84
C HIS A 111 -21.65 -5.30 -21.87
N LEU A 112 -20.33 -5.35 -21.73
CA LEU A 112 -19.35 -4.71 -22.60
C LEU A 112 -18.15 -5.64 -22.85
N PRO A 113 -18.38 -6.90 -23.27
CA PRO A 113 -17.32 -7.91 -23.39
C PRO A 113 -16.27 -7.62 -24.44
N GLN A 114 -16.55 -6.66 -25.35
CA GLN A 114 -15.62 -6.21 -26.38
C GLN A 114 -14.56 -5.21 -25.87
N ILE A 115 -14.73 -4.69 -24.66
CA ILE A 115 -13.81 -3.72 -24.07
C ILE A 115 -12.81 -4.47 -23.16
N PRO A 116 -11.51 -4.41 -23.45
CA PRO A 116 -10.53 -5.13 -22.68
C PRO A 116 -10.43 -4.59 -21.23
N VAL A 117 -10.25 -5.52 -20.30
CA VAL A 117 -10.08 -5.25 -18.87
C VAL A 117 -8.69 -5.67 -18.41
N VAL A 118 -7.91 -4.72 -17.91
CA VAL A 118 -6.62 -4.94 -17.26
C VAL A 118 -6.84 -4.90 -15.75
N TYR A 119 -6.35 -5.91 -15.03
CA TYR A 119 -6.23 -5.84 -13.58
C TYR A 119 -4.78 -5.53 -13.20
N TYR A 120 -4.54 -4.36 -12.63
CA TYR A 120 -3.23 -3.94 -12.10
C TYR A 120 -3.27 -3.99 -10.59
N ILE A 121 -2.34 -4.72 -9.97
CA ILE A 121 -2.34 -4.99 -8.53
C ILE A 121 -3.63 -5.74 -8.15
N ALA A 122 -3.66 -7.04 -8.39
CA ALA A 122 -4.84 -7.83 -8.04
C ALA A 122 -5.02 -7.93 -6.51
N PRO A 123 -6.25 -8.14 -6.02
CA PRO A 123 -6.49 -8.39 -4.61
C PRO A 123 -5.64 -9.56 -4.09
N GLN A 124 -5.25 -9.50 -2.82
CA GLN A 124 -4.33 -10.45 -2.20
C GLN A 124 -4.92 -11.86 -1.97
N GLU A 125 -5.71 -12.36 -2.91
CA GLU A 125 -6.24 -13.74 -2.90
C GLU A 125 -5.10 -14.78 -2.93
N TRP A 126 -3.95 -14.44 -3.47
CA TRP A 126 -2.76 -15.27 -3.51
C TRP A 126 -2.11 -15.46 -2.12
N ALA A 127 -2.29 -14.50 -1.22
CA ALA A 127 -1.76 -14.54 0.14
C ALA A 127 -2.78 -15.13 1.12
N TRP A 128 -4.06 -14.78 0.95
CA TRP A 128 -5.16 -15.19 1.83
C TRP A 128 -6.40 -15.48 1.01
N THR A 129 -6.49 -16.68 0.47
CA THR A 129 -7.66 -17.08 -0.30
C THR A 129 -8.88 -17.18 0.59
N MET A 130 -9.74 -16.18 0.55
CA MET A 130 -11.01 -16.16 1.29
C MET A 130 -12.08 -17.00 0.60
N ASP A 131 -12.14 -16.95 -0.73
CA ASP A 131 -13.11 -17.69 -1.55
C ASP A 131 -12.57 -17.88 -2.98
N LEU A 132 -12.31 -19.11 -3.37
CA LEU A 132 -11.85 -19.46 -4.74
C LEU A 132 -12.77 -18.92 -5.85
N ARG A 133 -14.05 -18.65 -5.53
CA ARG A 133 -14.98 -18.01 -6.48
C ARG A 133 -14.54 -16.59 -6.85
N ASN A 134 -13.87 -15.88 -5.96
CA ASN A 134 -13.35 -14.54 -6.26
C ASN A 134 -12.23 -14.62 -7.28
N THR A 135 -11.28 -15.55 -7.10
CA THR A 135 -10.20 -15.81 -8.07
C THR A 135 -10.78 -16.14 -9.45
N SER A 136 -11.73 -17.10 -9.52
CA SER A 136 -12.38 -17.47 -10.77
C SER A 136 -13.10 -16.30 -11.45
N ARG A 137 -13.71 -15.39 -10.67
CA ARG A 137 -14.36 -14.18 -11.20
C ARG A 137 -13.33 -13.19 -11.74
N ILE A 138 -12.25 -12.94 -10.98
CA ILE A 138 -11.16 -12.05 -11.43
C ILE A 138 -10.59 -12.56 -12.75
N VAL A 139 -10.22 -13.82 -12.81
CA VAL A 139 -9.71 -14.46 -14.02
C VAL A 139 -10.71 -14.37 -15.17
N GLY A 140 -12.00 -14.58 -14.88
CA GLY A 140 -13.06 -14.65 -15.90
C GLY A 140 -13.33 -13.32 -16.61
N PHE A 141 -13.12 -12.18 -15.97
CA PHE A 141 -13.36 -10.88 -16.59
C PHE A 141 -12.07 -10.10 -16.96
N THR A 142 -10.90 -10.64 -16.62
CA THR A 142 -9.62 -9.97 -16.85
C THR A 142 -8.96 -10.51 -18.11
N ASP A 143 -8.73 -9.63 -19.10
CA ASP A 143 -7.99 -9.99 -20.31
C ASP A 143 -6.49 -10.02 -20.06
N LYS A 144 -5.99 -9.16 -19.16
CA LYS A 144 -4.59 -9.13 -18.75
C LYS A 144 -4.43 -8.70 -17.31
N LEU A 145 -3.65 -9.46 -16.54
CA LEU A 145 -3.31 -9.14 -15.17
C LEU A 145 -1.85 -8.69 -15.08
N LEU A 146 -1.64 -7.51 -14.53
CA LEU A 146 -0.31 -6.95 -14.29
C LEU A 146 0.03 -7.11 -12.82
N ALA A 147 0.78 -8.17 -12.52
CA ALA A 147 1.16 -8.54 -11.17
C ALA A 147 2.36 -7.73 -10.67
N ILE A 148 2.34 -7.36 -9.40
CA ILE A 148 3.43 -6.62 -8.74
C ILE A 148 4.36 -7.52 -7.92
N PHE A 149 3.93 -8.76 -7.62
CA PHE A 149 4.72 -9.76 -6.89
C PHE A 149 4.85 -11.06 -7.70
N PRO A 150 6.00 -11.77 -7.59
CA PRO A 150 6.17 -13.06 -8.26
C PRO A 150 5.13 -14.10 -7.87
N GLU A 151 4.77 -14.17 -6.57
CA GLU A 151 3.77 -15.11 -6.06
C GLU A 151 2.36 -14.78 -6.55
N GLU A 152 2.02 -13.49 -6.68
CA GLU A 152 0.79 -13.03 -7.32
C GLU A 152 0.73 -13.52 -8.78
N ALA A 153 1.82 -13.32 -9.51
CA ALA A 153 1.90 -13.74 -10.91
C ALA A 153 1.76 -15.26 -11.05
N ARG A 154 2.45 -16.01 -10.20
CA ARG A 154 2.35 -17.49 -10.17
C ARG A 154 0.92 -17.94 -9.90
N TYR A 155 0.32 -17.43 -8.81
CA TYR A 155 -1.03 -17.81 -8.38
C TYR A 155 -2.07 -17.58 -9.47
N PHE A 156 -2.13 -16.39 -10.03
CA PHE A 156 -3.12 -16.08 -11.07
C PHE A 156 -2.85 -16.79 -12.39
N SER A 157 -1.59 -17.04 -12.75
CA SER A 157 -1.24 -17.87 -13.93
C SER A 157 -1.70 -19.32 -13.75
N GLU A 158 -1.47 -19.93 -12.59
CA GLU A 158 -1.93 -21.28 -12.26
C GLU A 158 -3.46 -21.39 -12.29
N ASN A 159 -4.17 -20.29 -12.04
CA ASN A 159 -5.64 -20.22 -12.14
C ASN A 159 -6.14 -19.78 -13.52
N GLY A 160 -5.28 -19.71 -14.53
CA GLY A 160 -5.66 -19.52 -15.94
C GLY A 160 -5.72 -18.06 -16.40
N ALA A 161 -5.23 -17.08 -15.61
CA ALA A 161 -5.14 -15.69 -16.06
C ALA A 161 -3.95 -15.49 -17.02
N GLN A 162 -4.08 -14.55 -17.95
CA GLN A 162 -2.96 -14.04 -18.73
C GLN A 162 -2.20 -12.98 -17.90
N VAL A 163 -1.03 -13.33 -17.37
CA VAL A 163 -0.30 -12.52 -16.40
C VAL A 163 1.02 -12.02 -16.97
N THR A 164 1.33 -10.74 -16.70
CA THR A 164 2.68 -10.17 -16.82
C THR A 164 3.12 -9.68 -15.45
N TRP A 165 4.25 -10.15 -14.95
CA TRP A 165 4.88 -9.58 -13.77
C TRP A 165 5.64 -8.30 -14.12
N VAL A 166 5.19 -7.16 -13.61
CA VAL A 166 5.76 -5.84 -13.91
C VAL A 166 6.68 -5.32 -12.79
N GLY A 167 6.60 -5.90 -11.59
CA GLY A 167 7.28 -5.44 -10.38
C GLY A 167 6.43 -4.47 -9.56
N HIS A 168 6.96 -4.06 -8.40
CA HIS A 168 6.21 -3.23 -7.45
C HIS A 168 6.51 -1.74 -7.64
N PRO A 169 5.50 -0.87 -7.86
CA PRO A 169 5.69 0.55 -8.19
C PRO A 169 6.37 1.38 -7.09
N LEU A 170 6.49 0.86 -5.88
CA LEU A 170 7.28 1.49 -4.82
C LEU A 170 8.77 1.62 -5.18
N ILE A 171 9.32 0.72 -6.01
CA ILE A 171 10.71 0.81 -6.45
C ILE A 171 10.93 2.13 -7.20
N ASP A 172 10.05 2.46 -8.14
CA ASP A 172 10.11 3.73 -8.88
C ASP A 172 9.91 4.93 -7.94
N ARG A 173 8.95 4.84 -7.01
CA ARG A 173 8.66 5.91 -6.06
C ARG A 173 9.82 6.20 -5.09
N MET A 174 10.56 5.16 -4.69
CA MET A 174 11.64 5.30 -3.71
C MET A 174 12.99 5.67 -4.35
N GLN A 175 13.07 5.73 -5.69
CA GLN A 175 14.27 6.13 -6.41
C GLN A 175 14.78 7.53 -6.01
N ASP A 176 13.85 8.46 -5.76
CA ASP A 176 14.16 9.84 -5.39
C ASP A 176 14.30 10.03 -3.86
N ALA A 177 14.39 8.95 -3.09
CA ALA A 177 14.64 9.08 -1.66
C ALA A 177 16.07 9.62 -1.42
N PRO A 178 16.25 10.57 -0.50
CA PRO A 178 17.58 11.09 -0.19
C PRO A 178 18.46 9.99 0.43
N SER A 179 19.78 10.11 0.28
CA SER A 179 20.68 9.27 1.07
C SER A 179 20.49 9.55 2.56
N ARG A 180 20.88 8.57 3.38
CA ARG A 180 20.77 8.70 4.85
C ARG A 180 21.50 9.95 5.37
N GLU A 181 22.69 10.25 4.85
CA GLU A 181 23.50 11.41 5.24
C GLU A 181 22.76 12.72 4.91
N VAL A 182 22.23 12.82 3.70
CA VAL A 182 21.48 13.99 3.23
C VAL A 182 20.20 14.17 4.06
N ALA A 183 19.48 13.09 4.30
CA ALA A 183 18.26 13.12 5.10
C ALA A 183 18.51 13.58 6.55
N ARG A 184 19.56 13.04 7.19
CA ARG A 184 19.94 13.46 8.55
C ARG A 184 20.37 14.92 8.62
N ALA A 185 21.14 15.40 7.62
CA ALA A 185 21.52 16.81 7.53
C ALA A 185 20.29 17.72 7.37
N ASN A 186 19.36 17.37 6.49
CA ASN A 186 18.13 18.14 6.26
C ASN A 186 17.24 18.22 7.50
N LEU A 187 17.19 17.16 8.31
CA LEU A 187 16.41 17.10 9.55
C LEU A 187 17.19 17.64 10.76
N GLY A 188 18.46 18.01 10.62
CA GLY A 188 19.30 18.49 11.72
C GLY A 188 19.57 17.41 12.77
N ILE A 189 19.67 16.14 12.38
CA ILE A 189 19.92 15.02 13.29
C ILE A 189 21.42 14.87 13.55
N PRO A 190 21.89 15.06 14.79
CA PRO A 190 23.30 14.89 15.14
C PRO A 190 23.81 13.46 14.88
N PRO A 191 25.09 13.28 14.53
CA PRO A 191 25.65 11.96 14.25
C PRO A 191 25.46 10.92 15.38
N GLU A 192 25.58 11.36 16.61
CA GLU A 192 25.45 10.54 17.83
C GLU A 192 24.00 10.20 18.20
N GLN A 193 23.02 10.96 17.69
CA GLN A 193 21.62 10.73 17.99
C GLN A 193 21.07 9.53 17.21
N LYS A 194 20.43 8.58 17.92
CA LYS A 194 19.66 7.52 17.28
C LYS A 194 18.27 8.03 16.90
N ALA A 195 17.97 8.01 15.61
CA ALA A 195 16.67 8.42 15.07
C ALA A 195 15.74 7.20 14.93
N ILE A 196 14.64 7.19 15.65
CA ILE A 196 13.62 6.14 15.55
C ILE A 196 12.35 6.71 14.93
N ALA A 197 11.90 6.14 13.81
CA ALA A 197 10.63 6.49 13.21
C ALA A 197 9.48 5.79 13.96
N LEU A 198 8.49 6.57 14.42
CA LEU A 198 7.25 6.02 15.00
C LEU A 198 6.07 6.31 14.06
N LEU A 199 5.40 5.26 13.63
CA LEU A 199 4.26 5.34 12.72
C LEU A 199 3.00 4.74 13.38
N PRO A 200 2.41 5.47 14.33
CA PRO A 200 1.33 4.93 15.18
C PRO A 200 0.01 4.80 14.45
N ALA A 201 -0.23 5.59 13.40
CA ALA A 201 -1.51 5.59 12.74
C ALA A 201 -1.51 6.18 11.32
N SER A 202 -2.38 5.64 10.46
CA SER A 202 -2.86 6.26 9.23
C SER A 202 -4.41 6.31 9.19
N ARG A 203 -5.06 5.72 10.19
CA ARG A 203 -6.51 5.68 10.37
C ARG A 203 -6.87 6.00 11.81
N ARG A 204 -8.07 6.59 12.02
CA ARG A 204 -8.54 7.00 13.35
C ARG A 204 -8.56 5.86 14.38
N GLN A 205 -8.86 4.66 13.94
CA GLN A 205 -8.92 3.48 14.82
C GLN A 205 -7.54 3.08 15.34
N GLU A 206 -6.50 3.24 14.53
CA GLU A 206 -5.13 2.93 14.89
C GLU A 206 -4.64 3.81 16.04
N LEU A 207 -5.06 5.09 16.08
CA LEU A 207 -4.80 5.99 17.22
C LEU A 207 -5.34 5.41 18.54
N LYS A 208 -6.47 4.72 18.50
CA LYS A 208 -7.07 4.13 19.70
C LYS A 208 -6.38 2.86 20.15
N TYR A 209 -6.00 1.99 19.22
CA TYR A 209 -5.55 0.62 19.54
C TYR A 209 -4.04 0.41 19.45
N LEU A 210 -3.34 1.16 18.61
CA LEU A 210 -1.90 1.01 18.37
C LEU A 210 -1.05 2.07 19.07
N LEU A 211 -1.48 3.35 19.04
CA LEU A 211 -0.70 4.44 19.61
C LEU A 211 -0.30 4.19 21.08
N PRO A 212 -1.21 3.76 22.00
CA PRO A 212 -0.82 3.54 23.39
C PRO A 212 0.28 2.49 23.54
N VAL A 213 0.19 1.41 22.79
CA VAL A 213 1.15 0.29 22.88
C VAL A 213 2.51 0.71 22.32
N ILE A 214 2.53 1.38 21.18
CA ILE A 214 3.75 1.88 20.54
C ILE A 214 4.43 2.92 21.41
N PHE A 215 3.68 3.86 21.99
CA PHE A 215 4.24 4.95 22.81
C PHE A 215 4.76 4.45 24.16
N GLN A 216 4.13 3.45 24.76
CA GLN A 216 4.61 2.81 25.96
C GLN A 216 5.93 2.04 25.71
N ALA A 217 6.04 1.35 24.56
CA ALA A 217 7.30 0.75 24.12
C ALA A 217 8.38 1.82 23.89
N ALA A 218 8.04 2.91 23.21
CA ALA A 218 8.93 4.04 22.96
C ALA A 218 9.45 4.66 24.26
N GLN A 219 8.59 4.83 25.27
CA GLN A 219 8.98 5.33 26.59
C GLN A 219 10.01 4.40 27.25
N THR A 220 9.80 3.08 27.17
CA THR A 220 10.74 2.08 27.71
C THR A 220 12.08 2.09 26.96
N ILE A 221 12.05 2.22 25.63
CA ILE A 221 13.27 2.32 24.80
C ILE A 221 14.05 3.59 25.15
N GLN A 222 13.37 4.74 25.27
CA GLN A 222 13.96 6.03 25.63
C GLN A 222 14.64 5.99 27.01
N ALA A 223 14.07 5.25 27.96
CA ALA A 223 14.66 5.10 29.29
C ALA A 223 15.95 4.26 29.27
N LYS A 224 16.05 3.30 28.34
CA LYS A 224 17.23 2.44 28.16
C LYS A 224 18.31 3.04 27.28
N LEU A 225 17.93 3.90 26.31
CA LEU A 225 18.80 4.53 25.33
C LEU A 225 18.60 6.05 25.36
N PRO A 226 19.37 6.78 26.18
CA PRO A 226 19.21 8.24 26.33
C PRO A 226 19.47 9.04 25.05
N GLU A 227 20.24 8.51 24.11
CA GLU A 227 20.55 9.13 22.83
C GLU A 227 19.41 9.07 21.80
N VAL A 228 18.32 8.35 22.10
CA VAL A 228 17.19 8.18 21.17
C VAL A 228 16.34 9.44 21.07
N HIS A 229 15.99 9.80 19.85
CA HIS A 229 14.95 10.75 19.51
C HIS A 229 13.95 10.14 18.55
N PHE A 230 12.66 10.37 18.76
CA PHE A 230 11.61 9.83 17.93
C PHE A 230 11.15 10.82 16.86
N TRP A 231 10.99 10.34 15.64
CA TRP A 231 10.48 11.11 14.51
C TRP A 231 9.14 10.53 14.09
N ILE A 232 8.10 11.37 14.11
CA ILE A 232 6.71 10.93 13.88
C ILE A 232 6.19 11.62 12.61
N PRO A 233 6.30 10.98 11.43
CA PRO A 233 5.72 11.53 10.22
C PRO A 233 4.20 11.41 10.27
N LEU A 234 3.50 12.51 10.06
CA LEU A 234 2.05 12.53 10.00
C LEU A 234 1.57 11.98 8.65
N SER A 235 0.65 11.05 8.70
CA SER A 235 -0.08 10.57 7.53
C SER A 235 -1.18 11.57 7.09
N LEU A 236 -1.82 12.22 8.05
CA LEU A 236 -2.84 13.25 7.86
C LEU A 236 -2.72 14.30 8.97
N GLU A 237 -2.89 15.57 8.62
CA GLU A 237 -2.77 16.69 9.57
C GLU A 237 -3.79 16.62 10.72
N VAL A 238 -4.96 16.03 10.47
CA VAL A 238 -5.99 15.85 11.50
C VAL A 238 -5.52 15.00 12.70
N TYR A 239 -4.44 14.25 12.55
CA TYR A 239 -3.87 13.43 13.64
C TYR A 239 -2.78 14.13 14.44
N ARG A 240 -2.38 15.36 14.08
CA ARG A 240 -1.35 16.14 14.78
C ARG A 240 -1.66 16.30 16.26
N GLN A 241 -2.79 16.91 16.56
CA GLN A 241 -3.16 17.22 17.96
C GLN A 241 -3.20 15.98 18.85
N PRO A 242 -3.91 14.87 18.49
CA PRO A 242 -3.91 13.66 19.30
C PRO A 242 -2.51 13.04 19.50
N ILE A 243 -1.64 13.11 18.49
CA ILE A 243 -0.29 12.57 18.57
C ILE A 243 0.60 13.45 19.46
N GLU A 244 0.56 14.77 19.35
CA GLU A 244 1.33 15.69 20.18
C GLU A 244 0.90 15.65 21.65
N GLU A 245 -0.40 15.50 21.93
CA GLU A 245 -0.92 15.27 23.27
C GLU A 245 -0.38 13.97 23.87
N ALA A 246 -0.33 12.91 23.07
CA ALA A 246 0.24 11.63 23.48
C ALA A 246 1.76 11.74 23.69
N VAL A 247 2.51 12.41 22.82
CA VAL A 247 3.95 12.68 23.00
C VAL A 247 4.21 13.30 24.37
N LYS A 248 3.42 14.33 24.73
CA LYS A 248 3.51 15.00 26.04
C LYS A 248 3.15 14.07 27.19
N SER A 249 2.06 13.32 27.07
CA SER A 249 1.58 12.45 28.16
C SER A 249 2.53 11.29 28.48
N TYR A 250 3.21 10.75 27.45
CA TYR A 250 4.23 9.70 27.60
C TYR A 250 5.65 10.25 27.84
N GLY A 251 5.84 11.58 27.83
CA GLY A 251 7.15 12.22 28.05
C GLY A 251 8.20 11.83 27.00
N LEU A 252 7.80 11.67 25.74
CA LEU A 252 8.72 11.25 24.69
C LEU A 252 9.53 12.43 24.14
N ARG A 253 10.81 12.22 23.91
CA ARG A 253 11.64 13.11 23.08
C ARG A 253 11.31 12.85 21.63
N ALA A 254 10.33 13.59 21.09
CA ALA A 254 9.83 13.35 19.75
C ALA A 254 9.56 14.63 18.99
N THR A 255 9.75 14.56 17.68
CA THR A 255 9.37 15.61 16.72
C THR A 255 8.27 15.07 15.81
N VAL A 256 7.13 15.78 15.75
CA VAL A 256 6.00 15.47 14.87
C VAL A 256 6.14 16.30 13.60
N VAL A 257 6.17 15.66 12.44
CA VAL A 257 6.51 16.29 11.15
C VAL A 257 5.46 16.00 10.09
N SER A 258 5.10 17.00 9.30
CA SER A 258 4.29 16.85 8.08
C SER A 258 5.15 16.96 6.83
N GLY A 259 4.86 16.15 5.82
CA GLY A 259 5.40 16.30 4.46
C GLY A 259 6.84 15.81 4.24
N GLN A 260 7.58 15.39 5.28
CA GLN A 260 8.98 14.94 5.18
C GLN A 260 9.11 13.42 5.43
N GLN A 261 8.17 12.64 4.95
CA GLN A 261 8.12 11.20 5.25
C GLN A 261 9.33 10.44 4.69
N LYS A 262 9.75 10.73 3.45
CA LYS A 262 10.90 10.07 2.83
C LYS A 262 12.21 10.38 3.55
N GLU A 263 12.39 11.64 3.96
CA GLU A 263 13.55 12.09 4.73
C GLU A 263 13.63 11.39 6.09
N ILE A 264 12.50 11.31 6.81
CA ILE A 264 12.45 10.64 8.12
C ILE A 264 12.79 9.15 7.97
N PHE A 265 12.26 8.49 6.94
CA PHE A 265 12.56 7.08 6.69
C PHE A 265 14.03 6.88 6.34
N ALA A 266 14.57 7.66 5.41
CA ALA A 266 15.97 7.56 5.02
C ALA A 266 16.95 7.87 6.19
N ALA A 267 16.55 8.79 7.09
CA ALA A 267 17.37 9.18 8.25
C ALA A 267 17.32 8.18 9.42
N ALA A 268 16.29 7.32 9.46
CA ALA A 268 16.01 6.48 10.63
C ALA A 268 17.02 5.33 10.80
N ASP A 269 17.36 5.04 12.05
CA ASP A 269 18.13 3.87 12.47
C ASP A 269 17.25 2.63 12.63
N PHE A 270 15.98 2.87 12.94
CA PHE A 270 14.99 1.86 13.26
C PHE A 270 13.57 2.45 13.17
N ALA A 271 12.56 1.61 12.98
CA ALA A 271 11.18 2.04 12.99
C ALA A 271 10.26 1.12 13.81
N ILE A 272 9.27 1.72 14.49
CA ILE A 272 8.11 1.02 15.06
C ILE A 272 6.90 1.45 14.25
N THR A 273 6.26 0.51 13.59
CA THR A 273 5.24 0.81 12.60
C THR A 273 4.04 -0.10 12.71
N LYS A 274 2.92 0.35 12.16
CA LYS A 274 1.78 -0.51 11.86
C LYS A 274 1.99 -1.27 10.55
N SER A 275 1.23 -2.36 10.33
CA SER A 275 1.22 -3.03 9.03
C SER A 275 0.66 -2.11 7.92
N GLY A 276 1.32 -2.09 6.79
CA GLY A 276 0.95 -1.32 5.60
C GLY A 276 2.10 -1.18 4.62
N THR A 277 1.83 -0.53 3.48
CA THR A 277 2.81 -0.32 2.40
C THR A 277 4.11 0.35 2.87
N VAL A 278 4.04 1.17 3.92
CA VAL A 278 5.20 1.83 4.55
C VAL A 278 6.28 0.84 5.01
N ASN A 279 5.90 -0.39 5.34
CA ASN A 279 6.87 -1.42 5.73
C ASN A 279 7.81 -1.81 4.58
N LEU A 280 7.32 -1.81 3.34
CA LEU A 280 8.15 -1.99 2.15
C LEU A 280 9.04 -0.77 1.90
N GLU A 281 8.53 0.46 2.09
CA GLU A 281 9.32 1.69 1.95
C GLU A 281 10.53 1.66 2.90
N LEU A 282 10.31 1.31 4.16
CA LEU A 282 11.38 1.17 5.16
C LEU A 282 12.38 0.06 4.80
N ALA A 283 11.89 -1.10 4.33
CA ALA A 283 12.74 -2.21 3.93
C ALA A 283 13.56 -1.90 2.65
N ILE A 284 12.99 -1.12 1.71
CA ILE A 284 13.71 -0.61 0.53
C ILE A 284 14.86 0.33 0.96
N LEU A 285 14.68 1.12 2.01
CA LEU A 285 15.67 2.05 2.56
C LEU A 285 16.60 1.41 3.60
N ASP A 286 16.60 0.10 3.74
CA ASP A 286 17.43 -0.63 4.71
C ASP A 286 17.20 -0.21 6.18
N VAL A 287 15.98 0.16 6.54
CA VAL A 287 15.60 0.53 7.89
C VAL A 287 14.96 -0.65 8.61
N PRO A 288 15.66 -1.27 9.58
CA PRO A 288 15.07 -2.33 10.40
C PRO A 288 13.84 -1.84 11.13
N GLN A 289 12.85 -2.70 11.27
CA GLN A 289 11.55 -2.31 11.81
C GLN A 289 10.90 -3.42 12.64
N VAL A 290 9.98 -3.01 13.50
CA VAL A 290 9.00 -3.88 14.15
C VAL A 290 7.61 -3.47 13.67
N VAL A 291 6.82 -4.45 13.25
CA VAL A 291 5.47 -4.22 12.76
C VAL A 291 4.45 -4.64 13.82
N VAL A 292 3.51 -3.75 14.08
CA VAL A 292 2.45 -3.95 15.07
C VAL A 292 1.10 -3.89 14.37
N TYR A 293 0.22 -4.84 14.70
CA TYR A 293 -1.12 -4.86 14.13
C TYR A 293 -2.17 -5.22 15.19
N ARG A 294 -3.17 -4.34 15.33
CA ARG A 294 -4.27 -4.52 16.29
C ARG A 294 -5.58 -4.07 15.69
N LEU A 295 -6.54 -4.95 15.68
CA LEU A 295 -7.94 -4.67 15.33
C LEU A 295 -8.75 -4.43 16.60
N SER A 296 -9.98 -3.91 16.44
CA SER A 296 -10.94 -3.90 17.55
C SER A 296 -11.19 -5.33 18.01
N PRO A 297 -11.47 -5.57 19.32
CA PRO A 297 -11.71 -6.91 19.84
C PRO A 297 -12.81 -7.67 19.10
N ILE A 298 -13.86 -6.96 18.68
CA ILE A 298 -15.00 -7.53 17.95
C ILE A 298 -14.56 -7.95 16.54
N THR A 299 -13.85 -7.07 15.81
CA THR A 299 -13.34 -7.37 14.48
C THR A 299 -12.32 -8.52 14.53
N ALA A 300 -11.43 -8.56 15.53
CA ALA A 300 -10.49 -9.65 15.72
C ALA A 300 -11.20 -10.99 16.01
N TRP A 301 -12.27 -10.98 16.81
CA TRP A 301 -13.05 -12.17 17.09
C TRP A 301 -13.77 -12.70 15.84
N ILE A 302 -14.37 -11.81 15.03
CA ILE A 302 -15.03 -12.17 13.76
C ILE A 302 -13.97 -12.73 12.79
N ALA A 303 -12.83 -12.03 12.65
CA ALA A 303 -11.75 -12.46 11.75
C ALA A 303 -11.27 -13.88 12.07
N ARG A 304 -11.05 -14.22 13.34
CA ARG A 304 -10.66 -15.58 13.77
C ARG A 304 -11.71 -16.64 13.46
N ARG A 305 -13.00 -16.28 13.41
CA ARG A 305 -14.06 -17.23 13.06
C ARG A 305 -14.28 -17.40 11.57
N VAL A 306 -14.04 -16.34 10.80
CA VAL A 306 -14.26 -16.30 9.34
C VAL A 306 -13.01 -16.80 8.60
N LEU A 307 -11.84 -16.36 9.02
CA LEU A 307 -10.55 -16.83 8.49
C LEU A 307 -10.23 -18.18 9.17
N LYS A 308 -10.55 -19.27 8.50
CA LYS A 308 -10.32 -20.66 8.99
C LYS A 308 -8.84 -21.06 8.98
N GLY A 309 -7.90 -20.15 8.87
CA GLY A 309 -6.45 -20.38 8.86
C GLY A 309 -5.70 -19.35 9.64
N ASP A 310 -4.51 -19.70 10.08
CA ASP A 310 -3.58 -18.73 10.67
C ASP A 310 -3.16 -17.71 9.60
N ILE A 311 -3.23 -16.43 9.94
CA ILE A 311 -2.59 -15.39 9.13
C ILE A 311 -1.09 -15.64 9.22
N VAL A 312 -0.50 -16.15 8.14
CA VAL A 312 0.92 -16.53 8.15
C VAL A 312 1.77 -15.28 8.34
N PHE A 313 1.46 -14.19 7.63
CA PHE A 313 2.14 -12.90 7.74
C PHE A 313 1.15 -11.75 7.60
N ALA A 314 1.33 -10.70 8.40
CA ALA A 314 0.55 -9.47 8.31
C ALA A 314 1.35 -8.31 7.70
N SER A 315 2.67 -8.34 7.76
CA SER A 315 3.53 -7.30 7.20
C SER A 315 3.87 -7.58 5.73
N PRO A 316 3.78 -6.58 4.85
CA PRO A 316 4.14 -6.75 3.45
C PRO A 316 5.56 -7.31 3.20
N PRO A 317 6.63 -6.93 3.93
CA PRO A 317 7.94 -7.55 3.73
C PRO A 317 7.96 -9.07 3.97
N ASN A 318 7.29 -9.55 5.02
CA ASN A 318 7.18 -10.98 5.29
C ASN A 318 6.35 -11.71 4.23
N LEU A 319 5.27 -11.07 3.76
CA LEU A 319 4.45 -11.59 2.66
C LEU A 319 5.24 -11.71 1.35
N VAL A 320 6.01 -10.68 0.99
CA VAL A 320 6.82 -10.68 -0.24
C VAL A 320 7.92 -11.74 -0.17
N ALA A 321 8.59 -11.84 0.98
CA ALA A 321 9.66 -12.81 1.19
C ALA A 321 9.14 -14.23 1.44
N MET A 322 7.83 -14.43 1.69
CA MET A 322 7.23 -15.67 2.20
C MET A 322 8.00 -16.25 3.41
N LYS A 323 8.57 -15.35 4.22
CA LYS A 323 9.47 -15.65 5.35
C LYS A 323 9.36 -14.55 6.39
N ALA A 324 9.53 -14.88 7.67
CA ALA A 324 9.57 -13.92 8.77
C ALA A 324 10.90 -13.14 8.79
N ILE A 325 11.03 -12.11 7.97
CA ILE A 325 12.20 -11.23 7.89
C ILE A 325 12.08 -10.00 8.80
N VAL A 326 10.85 -9.66 9.20
CA VAL A 326 10.52 -8.56 10.10
C VAL A 326 9.75 -9.10 11.30
N PRO A 327 10.14 -8.76 12.54
CA PRO A 327 9.31 -9.07 13.72
C PRO A 327 7.94 -8.40 13.57
N GLU A 328 6.87 -9.20 13.68
CA GLU A 328 5.51 -8.70 13.67
C GLU A 328 4.71 -9.21 14.86
N PHE A 329 4.00 -8.30 15.52
CA PHE A 329 3.20 -8.60 16.69
C PHE A 329 1.73 -8.31 16.41
N LEU A 330 0.92 -9.36 16.46
CA LEU A 330 -0.50 -9.30 16.15
C LEU A 330 -1.33 -9.39 17.41
N GLN A 331 -2.37 -8.57 17.52
CA GLN A 331 -3.40 -8.62 18.58
C GLN A 331 -2.79 -8.69 19.98
N GLU A 332 -2.89 -9.83 20.65
CA GLU A 332 -2.42 -10.06 22.02
C GLU A 332 -0.89 -10.05 22.13
N GLN A 333 -0.18 -10.38 21.06
CA GLN A 333 1.29 -10.31 21.00
C GLN A 333 1.81 -8.87 20.90
N ALA A 334 0.94 -7.93 20.47
CA ALA A 334 1.27 -6.52 20.36
C ALA A 334 1.35 -5.87 21.75
N THR A 335 2.38 -6.22 22.55
CA THR A 335 2.63 -5.67 23.87
C THR A 335 3.84 -4.74 23.88
N PRO A 336 3.91 -3.75 24.78
CA PRO A 336 5.08 -2.88 24.91
C PRO A 336 6.38 -3.66 25.14
N GLU A 337 6.30 -4.76 25.91
CA GLU A 337 7.44 -5.62 26.25
C GLU A 337 8.01 -6.30 25.01
N ASN A 338 7.14 -6.96 24.20
CA ASN A 338 7.57 -7.65 22.98
C ASN A 338 8.16 -6.66 21.95
N ILE A 339 7.51 -5.51 21.78
CA ILE A 339 7.99 -4.45 20.88
C ILE A 339 9.34 -3.93 21.33
N THR A 340 9.50 -3.65 22.64
CA THR A 340 10.76 -3.18 23.22
C THR A 340 11.87 -4.21 23.05
N GLN A 341 11.60 -5.48 23.34
CA GLN A 341 12.58 -6.54 23.20
C GLN A 341 13.10 -6.65 21.77
N ALA A 342 12.22 -6.73 20.79
CA ALA A 342 12.59 -6.81 19.37
C ALA A 342 13.31 -5.54 18.89
N ALA A 343 12.88 -4.35 19.35
CA ALA A 343 13.55 -3.09 19.05
C ALA A 343 14.98 -3.04 19.59
N MET A 344 15.19 -3.44 20.85
CA MET A 344 16.53 -3.48 21.45
C MET A 344 17.45 -4.47 20.74
N GLU A 345 16.93 -5.62 20.32
CA GLU A 345 17.68 -6.60 19.55
C GLU A 345 18.15 -6.02 18.21
N LEU A 346 17.25 -5.40 17.43
CA LEU A 346 17.59 -4.81 16.14
C LEU A 346 18.47 -3.55 16.23
N LEU A 347 18.41 -2.82 17.35
CA LEU A 347 19.21 -1.62 17.58
C LEU A 347 20.64 -1.93 18.10
N LEU A 348 20.81 -3.01 18.89
CA LEU A 348 22.05 -3.28 19.62
C LEU A 348 22.79 -4.53 19.15
N ASN A 349 22.09 -5.51 18.56
CA ASN A 349 22.73 -6.72 18.05
C ASN A 349 23.09 -6.52 16.57
N SER A 350 24.39 -6.35 16.29
CA SER A 350 24.90 -6.11 14.93
C SER A 350 24.67 -7.29 13.99
N GLU A 351 24.77 -8.53 14.49
CA GLU A 351 24.56 -9.75 13.70
C GLU A 351 23.08 -9.85 13.26
N ARG A 352 22.15 -9.64 14.19
CA ARG A 352 20.71 -9.64 13.88
C ARG A 352 20.35 -8.54 12.89
N ARG A 353 20.94 -7.34 13.05
CA ARG A 353 20.76 -6.24 12.12
C ARG A 353 21.26 -6.59 10.71
N GLN A 354 22.48 -7.14 10.60
CA GLN A 354 23.06 -7.55 9.30
C GLN A 354 22.19 -8.60 8.62
N GLN A 355 21.70 -9.59 9.37
CA GLN A 355 20.80 -10.60 8.82
C GLN A 355 19.50 -9.96 8.29
N THR A 356 18.92 -9.01 9.01
CA THR A 356 17.72 -8.29 8.56
C THR A 356 17.98 -7.52 7.25
N LEU A 357 19.14 -6.87 7.12
CA LEU A 357 19.51 -6.15 5.89
C LEU A 357 19.76 -7.11 4.72
N ALA A 358 20.33 -8.28 4.96
CA ALA A 358 20.48 -9.33 3.95
C ALA A 358 19.12 -9.86 3.48
N ASP A 359 18.22 -10.13 4.42
CA ASP A 359 16.83 -10.55 4.11
C ASP A 359 16.09 -9.44 3.29
N TYR A 360 16.32 -8.15 3.59
CA TYR A 360 15.76 -7.05 2.81
C TYR A 360 16.33 -6.99 1.39
N ALA A 361 17.63 -7.23 1.23
CA ALA A 361 18.26 -7.28 -0.09
C ALA A 361 17.67 -8.40 -0.96
N GLU A 362 17.42 -9.59 -0.38
CA GLU A 362 16.75 -10.70 -1.05
C GLU A 362 15.29 -10.33 -1.40
N MET A 363 14.53 -9.78 -0.44
CA MET A 363 13.15 -9.35 -0.66
C MET A 363 13.03 -8.31 -1.79
N ARG A 364 13.97 -7.35 -1.88
CA ARG A 364 13.97 -6.33 -2.95
C ARG A 364 14.03 -6.94 -4.35
N GLN A 365 14.69 -8.08 -4.54
CA GLN A 365 14.71 -8.76 -5.84
C GLN A 365 13.30 -9.17 -6.29
N SER A 366 12.43 -9.54 -5.33
CA SER A 366 11.04 -9.88 -5.61
C SER A 366 10.15 -8.65 -5.91
N LEU A 367 10.63 -7.44 -5.67
CA LEU A 367 9.92 -6.21 -6.05
C LEU A 367 10.21 -5.78 -7.50
N GLY A 368 11.19 -6.41 -8.16
CA GLY A 368 11.59 -6.10 -9.53
C GLY A 368 12.55 -4.92 -9.63
N GLU A 369 12.85 -4.55 -10.88
CA GLU A 369 13.76 -3.46 -11.22
C GLU A 369 13.03 -2.15 -11.47
N LEU A 370 13.74 -1.02 -11.47
CA LEU A 370 13.22 0.30 -11.84
C LEU A 370 12.48 0.28 -13.19
N GLY A 371 11.55 1.20 -13.37
CA GLY A 371 10.72 1.31 -14.58
C GLY A 371 9.44 0.45 -14.51
N VAL A 372 8.98 0.09 -13.33
CA VAL A 372 7.75 -0.70 -13.11
C VAL A 372 6.54 -0.03 -13.75
N CYS A 373 6.34 1.27 -13.45
CA CYS A 373 5.20 2.00 -13.99
C CYS A 373 5.26 2.14 -15.52
N ASP A 374 6.47 2.20 -16.08
CA ASP A 374 6.66 2.24 -17.53
C ASP A 374 6.35 0.89 -18.19
N ARG A 375 6.81 -0.22 -17.59
CA ARG A 375 6.45 -1.57 -18.07
C ARG A 375 4.94 -1.79 -18.03
N ALA A 376 4.29 -1.40 -16.92
CA ALA A 376 2.85 -1.50 -16.80
C ALA A 376 2.12 -0.63 -17.84
N ALA A 377 2.57 0.60 -18.04
CA ALA A 377 2.00 1.50 -19.06
C ALA A 377 2.16 0.94 -20.48
N GLN A 378 3.32 0.37 -20.80
CA GLN A 378 3.58 -0.24 -22.12
C GLN A 378 2.63 -1.42 -22.38
N GLU A 379 2.46 -2.32 -21.42
CA GLU A 379 1.54 -3.45 -21.52
C GLU A 379 0.09 -3.00 -21.72
N ILE A 380 -0.32 -1.93 -21.04
CA ILE A 380 -1.66 -1.35 -21.15
C ILE A 380 -1.87 -0.69 -22.52
N LEU A 381 -0.91 0.11 -23.00
CA LEU A 381 -1.03 0.81 -24.28
C LEU A 381 -1.07 -0.15 -25.47
N GLN A 382 -0.39 -1.30 -25.38
CA GLN A 382 -0.46 -2.35 -26.41
C GLN A 382 -1.84 -3.01 -26.53
N MET A 383 -2.69 -2.89 -25.51
CA MET A 383 -4.06 -3.44 -25.55
C MET A 383 -5.09 -2.44 -26.10
N LEU A 384 -4.71 -1.19 -26.34
CA LEU A 384 -5.59 -0.23 -26.98
C LEU A 384 -5.82 -0.61 -28.46
N PRO A 385 -7.04 -0.44 -28.99
CA PRO A 385 -7.31 -0.71 -30.39
C PRO A 385 -6.45 0.20 -31.29
N ASN A 386 -5.96 -0.34 -32.40
CA ASN A 386 -5.28 0.46 -33.41
C ASN A 386 -6.22 1.54 -33.97
N GLU A 387 -5.71 2.76 -34.19
CA GLU A 387 -6.53 3.88 -34.72
C GLU A 387 -7.27 3.55 -36.03
N GLY A 388 -6.83 2.54 -36.80
CA GLY A 388 -7.44 2.08 -38.03
C GLY A 388 -8.58 1.05 -37.92
N SER A 389 -8.94 0.59 -36.71
CA SER A 389 -9.97 -0.44 -36.51
C SER A 389 -11.38 0.12 -36.16
N ARG A 390 -11.59 1.42 -36.34
CA ARG A 390 -12.90 2.10 -36.20
C ARG A 390 -13.49 2.48 -37.56
N GLU A 391 -13.67 1.51 -38.47
CA GLU A 391 -14.55 1.65 -39.60
C GLU A 391 -15.85 0.86 -39.42
#